data_4e7e25e352a0699babfb9cde5b4bc270
#
_entry.id   4e7e25e352a0699babfb9cde5b4bc270
#
_cell.length_a   1.000
_cell.length_b   1.000
_cell.length_c   1.000
_cell.angle_alpha   90.00
_cell.angle_beta   90.00
_cell.angle_gamma   90.00
#
_symmetry.space_group_name_H-M   'P 1'
#
loop_
_entity.id
_entity.type
_entity.pdbx_description
1 polymer ?
#
loop_
_entity_poly.entity_id
_entity_poly.type
_entity_poly.pdbx_seq_one_letter_code
_entity_poly.pdbx_strand_id
1 'polypeptide(L)'
;MITIKKIDNKKDLKKAQEIRHEVFVIGQKVPEADEIDAYENSCHHYLAFFNNNPVGAARWRITEKGVKLERFSVLKEFRGNGAGSALVERVIKDVRNSEEGKGKPIYLHAQIEVVPLYRRYGFRKVGEMFEESGILHYKMVLEG
;
A
#
# COMPACT_ATOMS: atom_id res chain seq x y z
N MET A 1 16.66 11.64 -1.88
CA MET A 1 16.27 10.75 -3.00
C MET A 1 15.48 9.56 -2.50
N ILE A 2 14.38 9.25 -3.17
CA ILE A 2 13.53 8.10 -2.83
C ILE A 2 13.91 6.92 -3.71
N THR A 3 14.12 5.76 -3.09
CA THR A 3 14.30 4.49 -3.80
C THR A 3 13.32 3.47 -3.28
N ILE A 4 12.86 2.56 -4.15
CA ILE A 4 11.90 1.52 -3.81
C ILE A 4 12.55 0.15 -4.00
N LYS A 5 12.36 -0.73 -3.04
CA LYS A 5 12.88 -2.10 -3.10
C LYS A 5 11.74 -3.09 -2.92
N LYS A 6 11.65 -4.07 -3.81
CA LYS A 6 10.75 -5.21 -3.58
C LYS A 6 11.43 -6.13 -2.56
N ILE A 7 10.69 -6.51 -1.53
CA ILE A 7 11.24 -7.28 -0.41
C ILE A 7 11.36 -8.75 -0.79
N ASP A 8 12.52 -9.33 -0.51
CA ASP A 8 12.80 -10.75 -0.77
C ASP A 8 13.40 -11.49 0.43
N ASN A 9 13.41 -10.87 1.61
CA ASN A 9 13.99 -11.47 2.82
C ASN A 9 13.24 -11.02 4.08
N LYS A 10 13.41 -11.81 5.15
CA LYS A 10 12.71 -11.56 6.42
C LYS A 10 13.17 -10.30 7.13
N LYS A 11 14.43 -9.92 6.98
CA LYS A 11 14.98 -8.71 7.62
C LYS A 11 14.29 -7.46 7.09
N ASP A 12 14.13 -7.36 5.78
CA ASP A 12 13.46 -6.22 5.15
C ASP A 12 11.96 -6.25 5.42
N LEU A 13 11.35 -7.43 5.45
CA LEU A 13 9.93 -7.56 5.80
C LEU A 13 9.68 -7.03 7.21
N LYS A 14 10.57 -7.32 8.14
CA LYS A 14 10.45 -6.82 9.51
C LYS A 14 10.48 -5.29 9.53
N LYS A 15 11.35 -4.67 8.73
CA LYS A 15 11.41 -3.20 8.62
C LYS A 15 10.09 -2.63 8.09
N ALA A 16 9.51 -3.27 7.09
CA ALA A 16 8.21 -2.86 6.56
C ALA A 16 7.12 -2.98 7.62
N GLN A 17 7.11 -4.08 8.38
CA GLN A 17 6.14 -4.28 9.44
C GLN A 17 6.27 -3.25 10.56
N GLU A 18 7.49 -2.85 10.90
CA GLU A 18 7.74 -1.81 11.90
C GLU A 18 7.19 -0.45 11.43
N ILE A 19 7.38 -0.11 10.16
CA ILE A 19 6.82 1.12 9.58
C ILE A 19 5.30 1.08 9.63
N ARG A 20 4.69 -0.01 9.23
CA ARG A 20 3.23 -0.17 9.23
C ARG A 20 2.67 -0.11 10.64
N HIS A 21 3.36 -0.71 11.61
CA HIS A 21 2.98 -0.64 13.02
C HIS A 21 2.95 0.81 13.50
N GLU A 22 4.00 1.56 13.21
CA GLU A 22 4.09 2.97 13.59
C GLU A 22 2.97 3.81 12.96
N VAL A 23 2.70 3.61 11.68
CA VAL A 23 1.70 4.41 10.96
C VAL A 23 0.28 4.01 11.33
N PHE A 24 -0.03 2.71 11.28
CA PHE A 24 -1.40 2.24 11.44
C PHE A 24 -1.79 1.94 12.88
N VAL A 25 -0.97 1.22 13.62
CA VAL A 25 -1.31 0.83 14.99
C VAL A 25 -1.12 2.00 15.95
N ILE A 26 0.05 2.61 15.95
CA ILE A 26 0.36 3.73 16.82
C ILE A 26 -0.33 5.00 16.33
N GLY A 27 -0.14 5.35 15.06
CA GLY A 27 -0.61 6.62 14.49
C GLY A 27 -2.11 6.70 14.26
N GLN A 28 -2.72 5.62 13.77
CA GLN A 28 -4.16 5.61 13.42
C GLN A 28 -5.01 4.75 14.34
N LYS A 29 -4.40 4.13 15.33
CA LYS A 29 -5.08 3.29 16.33
C LYS A 29 -5.84 2.10 15.72
N VAL A 30 -5.34 1.57 14.61
CA VAL A 30 -5.84 0.33 14.03
C VAL A 30 -5.47 -0.81 14.99
N PRO A 31 -6.40 -1.74 15.31
CA PRO A 31 -6.05 -2.89 16.14
C PRO A 31 -4.92 -3.69 15.53
N GLU A 32 -3.96 -4.10 16.34
CA GLU A 32 -2.79 -4.83 15.87
C GLU A 32 -3.18 -6.11 15.13
N ALA A 33 -4.23 -6.79 15.59
CA ALA A 33 -4.73 -8.00 14.96
C ALA A 33 -5.27 -7.77 13.54
N ASP A 34 -5.73 -6.54 13.24
CA ASP A 34 -6.23 -6.19 11.91
C ASP A 34 -5.10 -5.83 10.96
N GLU A 35 -3.96 -5.35 11.47
CA GLU A 35 -2.85 -4.88 10.66
C GLU A 35 -2.03 -6.03 10.08
N ILE A 36 -1.65 -7.00 10.89
CA ILE A 36 -0.98 -8.22 10.42
C ILE A 36 -2.04 -9.32 10.33
N ASP A 37 -2.43 -9.66 9.13
CA ASP A 37 -3.52 -10.59 8.86
C ASP A 37 -3.01 -11.93 8.30
N ALA A 38 -3.96 -12.82 7.98
CA ALA A 38 -3.64 -14.15 7.45
C ALA A 38 -2.96 -14.11 6.07
N TYR A 39 -3.02 -12.98 5.38
CA TYR A 39 -2.47 -12.83 4.02
C TYR A 39 -1.04 -12.33 4.00
N GLU A 40 -0.48 -11.96 5.13
CA GLU A 40 0.84 -11.32 5.21
C GLU A 40 1.92 -12.09 4.45
N ASN A 41 1.98 -13.39 4.60
CA ASN A 41 3.03 -14.22 3.98
C ASN A 41 2.79 -14.49 2.49
N SER A 42 1.59 -14.23 1.98
CA SER A 42 1.28 -14.45 0.56
C SER A 42 1.30 -13.16 -0.26
N CYS A 43 1.54 -12.02 0.39
CA CYS A 43 1.61 -10.73 -0.28
C CYS A 43 2.99 -10.47 -0.87
N HIS A 44 3.03 -9.60 -1.87
CA HIS A 44 4.27 -9.00 -2.36
C HIS A 44 4.49 -7.70 -1.60
N HIS A 45 5.65 -7.55 -0.98
CA HIS A 45 5.95 -6.42 -0.09
C HIS A 45 7.04 -5.51 -0.64
N TYR A 46 6.96 -4.23 -0.28
CA TYR A 46 7.89 -3.20 -0.73
C TYR A 46 8.34 -2.31 0.41
N LEU A 47 9.57 -1.81 0.30
CA LEU A 47 10.10 -0.76 1.17
C LEU A 47 10.46 0.46 0.33
N ALA A 48 10.15 1.64 0.87
CA ALA A 48 10.65 2.91 0.34
C ALA A 48 11.75 3.41 1.26
N PHE A 49 12.82 3.94 0.65
CA PHE A 49 13.95 4.51 1.36
C PHE A 49 14.09 5.98 1.01
N PHE A 50 14.40 6.81 1.99
CA PHE A 50 14.82 8.19 1.77
C PHE A 50 16.26 8.31 2.25
N ASN A 51 17.20 8.56 1.30
CA ASN A 51 18.64 8.62 1.60
C ASN A 51 19.10 7.40 2.43
N ASN A 52 18.70 6.21 1.99
CA ASN A 52 19.05 4.93 2.60
C ASN A 52 18.34 4.61 3.94
N ASN A 53 17.41 5.45 4.38
CA ASN A 53 16.61 5.15 5.58
C ASN A 53 15.26 4.58 5.16
N PRO A 54 14.81 3.46 5.73
CA PRO A 54 13.48 2.92 5.42
C PRO A 54 12.41 3.84 5.99
N VAL A 55 11.52 4.34 5.13
CA VAL A 55 10.53 5.36 5.50
C VAL A 55 9.10 5.02 5.09
N GLY A 56 8.92 4.01 4.25
CA GLY A 56 7.59 3.66 3.77
C GLY A 56 7.48 2.20 3.38
N ALA A 57 6.24 1.73 3.25
CA ALA A 57 5.96 0.34 2.90
C ALA A 57 4.67 0.25 2.08
N ALA A 58 4.52 -0.86 1.35
CA ALA A 58 3.30 -1.20 0.62
C ALA A 58 3.28 -2.70 0.37
N ARG A 59 2.10 -3.24 0.08
CA ARG A 59 1.98 -4.64 -0.33
C ARG A 59 0.84 -4.80 -1.33
N TRP A 60 0.84 -5.91 -2.07
CA TRP A 60 -0.30 -6.30 -2.90
C TRP A 60 -0.48 -7.81 -2.90
N ARG A 61 -1.68 -8.24 -3.21
CA ARG A 61 -2.02 -9.66 -3.28
C ARG A 61 -3.12 -9.90 -4.31
N ILE A 62 -3.28 -11.15 -4.70
CA ILE A 62 -4.35 -11.56 -5.61
C ILE A 62 -5.58 -11.91 -4.77
N THR A 63 -6.75 -11.45 -5.23
CA THR A 63 -8.03 -11.81 -4.64
C THR A 63 -8.96 -12.31 -5.74
N GLU A 64 -10.13 -12.81 -5.37
CA GLU A 64 -11.12 -13.22 -6.38
C GLU A 64 -11.60 -12.06 -7.25
N LYS A 65 -11.43 -10.80 -6.79
CA LYS A 65 -11.86 -9.61 -7.52
C LYS A 65 -10.75 -8.98 -8.37
N GLY A 66 -9.55 -9.52 -8.30
CA GLY A 66 -8.40 -8.99 -9.03
C GLY A 66 -7.18 -8.82 -8.16
N VAL A 67 -6.43 -7.74 -8.40
CA VAL A 67 -5.24 -7.40 -7.61
C VAL A 67 -5.58 -6.32 -6.61
N LYS A 68 -5.41 -6.61 -5.33
CA LYS A 68 -5.66 -5.62 -4.27
C LYS A 68 -4.36 -5.01 -3.79
N LEU A 69 -4.26 -3.70 -3.87
CA LEU A 69 -3.14 -2.93 -3.32
C LEU A 69 -3.50 -2.54 -1.89
N GLU A 70 -2.56 -2.70 -0.95
CA GLU A 70 -2.83 -2.54 0.49
C GLU A 70 -1.64 -1.95 1.22
N ARG A 71 -1.91 -1.40 2.42
CA ARG A 71 -0.88 -1.03 3.41
C ARG A 71 0.14 -0.03 2.93
N PHE A 72 -0.26 0.91 2.06
CA PHE A 72 0.61 2.02 1.70
C PHE A 72 0.79 2.93 2.92
N SER A 73 2.02 3.12 3.33
CA SER A 73 2.33 3.87 4.55
C SER A 73 3.66 4.59 4.42
N VAL A 74 3.73 5.79 4.97
CA VAL A 74 4.95 6.59 5.03
C VAL A 74 5.05 7.16 6.45
N LEU A 75 6.22 7.04 7.07
CA LEU A 75 6.46 7.62 8.39
C LEU A 75 6.17 9.12 8.36
N LYS A 76 5.53 9.62 9.41
CA LYS A 76 5.06 10.99 9.49
C LYS A 76 6.16 12.02 9.17
N GLU A 77 7.35 11.82 9.71
CA GLU A 77 8.48 12.74 9.54
C GLU A 77 8.98 12.82 8.08
N PHE A 78 8.65 11.82 7.27
CA PHE A 78 9.14 11.74 5.89
C PHE A 78 8.06 11.96 4.84
N ARG A 79 6.87 12.37 5.25
CA ARG A 79 5.79 12.68 4.31
C ARG A 79 6.12 13.96 3.54
N GLY A 80 5.60 14.04 2.30
CA GLY A 80 5.88 15.19 1.44
C GLY A 80 7.16 15.07 0.63
N ASN A 81 7.85 13.94 0.68
CA ASN A 81 9.09 13.70 -0.07
C ASN A 81 8.90 12.78 -1.28
N GLY A 82 7.65 12.42 -1.60
CA GLY A 82 7.36 11.59 -2.77
C GLY A 82 7.42 10.09 -2.56
N ALA A 83 7.60 9.60 -1.33
CA ALA A 83 7.69 8.17 -1.07
C ALA A 83 6.40 7.43 -1.38
N GLY A 84 5.25 8.00 -1.01
CA GLY A 84 3.94 7.39 -1.30
C GLY A 84 3.70 7.27 -2.80
N SER A 85 3.97 8.32 -3.56
CA SER A 85 3.84 8.32 -5.01
C SER A 85 4.77 7.29 -5.65
N ALA A 86 6.01 7.23 -5.19
CA ALA A 86 6.97 6.27 -5.73
C ALA A 86 6.55 4.81 -5.47
N LEU A 87 5.97 4.54 -4.29
CA LEU A 87 5.43 3.21 -3.98
C LEU A 87 4.28 2.85 -4.92
N VAL A 88 3.33 3.78 -5.13
CA VAL A 88 2.19 3.54 -6.02
C VAL A 88 2.67 3.23 -7.43
N GLU A 89 3.58 4.04 -7.98
CA GLU A 89 4.12 3.83 -9.32
C GLU A 89 4.81 2.47 -9.47
N ARG A 90 5.66 2.12 -8.50
CA ARG A 90 6.41 0.85 -8.55
C ARG A 90 5.47 -0.35 -8.47
N VAL A 91 4.51 -0.31 -7.57
CA VAL A 91 3.56 -1.41 -7.38
C VAL A 91 2.73 -1.62 -8.65
N ILE A 92 2.17 -0.55 -9.24
CA ILE A 92 1.40 -0.67 -10.47
C ILE A 92 2.24 -1.29 -11.58
N LYS A 93 3.46 -0.81 -11.75
CA LYS A 93 4.38 -1.33 -12.76
C LYS A 93 4.62 -2.84 -12.56
N ASP A 94 4.94 -3.23 -11.33
CA ASP A 94 5.25 -4.63 -11.04
C ASP A 94 4.03 -5.53 -11.21
N VAL A 95 2.85 -5.08 -10.80
CA VAL A 95 1.60 -5.83 -11.00
C VAL A 95 1.35 -6.08 -12.49
N ARG A 96 1.46 -5.04 -13.30
CA ARG A 96 1.22 -5.13 -14.75
C ARG A 96 2.22 -6.03 -15.47
N ASN A 97 3.42 -6.16 -14.92
CA ASN A 97 4.47 -7.01 -15.48
C ASN A 97 4.53 -8.41 -14.87
N SER A 98 3.71 -8.68 -13.85
CA SER A 98 3.70 -10.00 -13.21
C SER A 98 2.78 -10.97 -13.94
N GLU A 99 3.12 -12.27 -13.93
CA GLU A 99 2.27 -13.30 -14.52
C GLU A 99 0.93 -13.41 -13.80
N GLU A 100 0.92 -13.31 -12.49
CA GLU A 100 -0.31 -13.46 -11.72
C GLU A 100 -1.20 -12.22 -11.72
N GLY A 101 -0.66 -11.02 -11.96
CA GLY A 101 -1.43 -9.76 -11.94
C GLY A 101 -1.79 -9.21 -13.31
N LYS A 102 -1.06 -9.62 -14.32
CA LYS A 102 -1.19 -9.12 -15.68
C LYS A 102 -2.61 -9.30 -16.22
N GLY A 103 -3.19 -8.22 -16.71
CA GLY A 103 -4.54 -8.24 -17.29
C GLY A 103 -5.69 -8.28 -16.29
N LYS A 104 -5.40 -8.32 -14.99
CA LYS A 104 -6.44 -8.33 -13.96
C LYS A 104 -6.79 -6.92 -13.51
N PRO A 105 -8.04 -6.70 -13.05
CA PRO A 105 -8.39 -5.41 -12.44
C PRO A 105 -7.51 -5.13 -11.23
N ILE A 106 -7.11 -3.86 -11.07
CA ILE A 106 -6.33 -3.41 -9.93
C ILE A 106 -7.22 -2.49 -9.10
N TYR A 107 -7.33 -2.77 -7.80
CA TYR A 107 -8.20 -1.99 -6.92
C TYR A 107 -7.56 -1.84 -5.53
N LEU A 108 -8.11 -0.91 -4.77
CA LEU A 108 -7.69 -0.69 -3.39
C LEU A 108 -8.83 -0.08 -2.59
N HIS A 109 -8.67 -0.10 -1.26
CA HIS A 109 -9.54 0.61 -0.33
C HIS A 109 -8.77 1.81 0.20
N ALA A 110 -9.12 3.00 -0.28
CA ALA A 110 -8.41 4.22 0.05
C ALA A 110 -9.04 4.94 1.23
N GLN A 111 -8.24 5.27 2.24
CA GLN A 111 -8.68 6.21 3.27
C GLN A 111 -8.99 7.54 2.57
N ILE A 112 -10.00 8.25 3.07
CA ILE A 112 -10.51 9.47 2.42
C ILE A 112 -9.39 10.46 2.10
N GLU A 113 -8.47 10.68 3.03
CA GLU A 113 -7.43 11.70 2.90
C GLU A 113 -6.45 11.40 1.76
N VAL A 114 -6.31 10.13 1.36
CA VAL A 114 -5.37 9.75 0.30
C VAL A 114 -6.04 9.49 -1.05
N VAL A 115 -7.34 9.67 -1.16
CA VAL A 115 -8.05 9.57 -2.44
C VAL A 115 -7.39 10.44 -3.52
N PRO A 116 -7.02 11.71 -3.25
CA PRO A 116 -6.38 12.54 -4.28
C PRO A 116 -5.08 11.95 -4.83
N LEU A 117 -4.28 11.29 -3.99
CA LEU A 117 -3.05 10.65 -4.43
C LEU A 117 -3.37 9.57 -5.49
N TYR A 118 -4.30 8.69 -5.18
CA TYR A 118 -4.64 7.59 -6.09
C TYR A 118 -5.31 8.09 -7.38
N ARG A 119 -6.10 9.16 -7.30
CA ARG A 119 -6.69 9.77 -8.50
C ARG A 119 -5.63 10.23 -9.49
N ARG A 120 -4.51 10.75 -9.00
CA ARG A 120 -3.42 11.19 -9.87
C ARG A 120 -2.83 10.04 -10.68
N TYR A 121 -2.97 8.80 -10.20
CA TYR A 121 -2.46 7.61 -10.90
C TYR A 121 -3.53 6.86 -11.68
N GLY A 122 -4.72 7.46 -11.83
CA GLY A 122 -5.76 6.87 -12.67
C GLY A 122 -6.80 6.04 -11.94
N PHE A 123 -6.79 6.03 -10.60
CA PHE A 123 -7.84 5.37 -9.83
C PHE A 123 -9.08 6.24 -9.74
N ARG A 124 -10.26 5.59 -9.81
CA ARG A 124 -11.53 6.27 -9.60
C ARG A 124 -12.32 5.59 -8.48
N LYS A 125 -13.14 6.37 -7.79
CA LYS A 125 -14.01 5.84 -6.74
C LYS A 125 -15.12 4.97 -7.34
N VAL A 126 -15.45 3.88 -6.66
CA VAL A 126 -16.53 2.97 -7.04
C VAL A 126 -17.39 2.71 -5.80
N GLY A 127 -18.67 3.01 -5.90
CA GLY A 127 -19.60 2.77 -4.79
C GLY A 127 -19.52 3.81 -3.70
N GLU A 128 -20.17 3.49 -2.58
CA GLU A 128 -20.29 4.40 -1.45
C GLU A 128 -19.14 4.28 -0.47
N MET A 129 -18.97 5.32 0.33
CA MET A 129 -18.02 5.34 1.43
C MET A 129 -18.38 4.24 2.44
N PHE A 130 -17.36 3.59 3.00
CA PHE A 130 -17.54 2.55 4.00
C PHE A 130 -16.49 2.67 5.10
N GLU A 131 -16.73 2.00 6.22
CA GLU A 131 -15.80 1.99 7.35
C GLU A 131 -15.02 0.67 7.38
N GLU A 132 -13.72 0.77 7.62
CA GLU A 132 -12.84 -0.38 7.75
C GLU A 132 -11.81 -0.06 8.85
N SER A 133 -11.74 -0.92 9.86
CA SER A 133 -10.88 -0.71 11.05
C SER A 133 -11.11 0.67 11.71
N GLY A 134 -12.35 1.14 11.72
CA GLY A 134 -12.72 2.42 12.32
C GLY A 134 -12.41 3.65 11.47
N ILE A 135 -11.98 3.47 10.22
CA ILE A 135 -11.56 4.56 9.34
C ILE A 135 -12.42 4.55 8.08
N LEU A 136 -12.83 5.73 7.63
CA LEU A 136 -13.66 5.86 6.43
C LEU A 136 -12.82 5.70 5.17
N HIS A 137 -13.33 4.89 4.23
CA HIS A 137 -12.66 4.51 2.99
C HIS A 137 -13.57 4.61 1.78
N TYR A 138 -12.95 4.68 0.60
CA TYR A 138 -13.60 4.41 -0.68
C TYR A 138 -12.88 3.28 -1.39
N LYS A 139 -13.66 2.40 -2.04
CA LYS A 139 -13.07 1.48 -3.00
C LYS A 139 -12.68 2.28 -4.24
N MET A 140 -11.47 2.08 -4.73
CA MET A 140 -11.00 2.72 -5.96
C MET A 140 -10.48 1.66 -6.92
N VAL A 141 -10.72 1.88 -8.21
CA VAL A 141 -10.32 0.95 -9.27
C VAL A 141 -9.46 1.71 -10.27
N LEU A 142 -8.37 1.09 -10.69
CA LEU A 142 -7.47 1.67 -11.68
C LEU A 142 -8.08 1.54 -13.07
N GLU A 143 -8.22 2.64 -13.78
CA GLU A 143 -8.70 2.66 -15.15
C GLU A 143 -7.59 2.37 -16.14
N GLY A 144 -7.89 1.58 -17.13
CA GLY A 144 -6.94 1.24 -18.17
C GLY A 144 -6.00 0.14 -17.76
#